data_157d28ba46537abb3a39b3b083ab5cb5
#
_entry.id   157d28ba46537abb3a39b3b083ab5cb5
#
_cell.length_a   1.000
_cell.length_b   1.000
_cell.length_c   1.000
_cell.angle_alpha   90.00
_cell.angle_beta   90.00
_cell.angle_gamma   90.00
#
_symmetry.space_group_name_H-M   'P 1'
#
loop_
_entity.id
_entity.type
_entity.pdbx_description
1 polymer ?
#
loop_
_entity_poly.entity_id
_entity_poly.type
_entity_poly.pdbx_seq_one_letter_code
_entity_poly.pdbx_strand_id
1 'polypeptide(L)'
;MSQTEAYVFFCFSGALGVGMLWYFFNYQSALLGLFSLFLYGFIYTPLKTVSSIAVLVGGVPGALPCLIGWVAGFSDGGNNTWAGGWVLFAMQFIWQFPHFWAIAWLAHQDYTKAGFKLLPSDKGPTKFTALQTVMYSTLMIPVGILPYYYNISGAASMWIIIGCNLWMLFVSVMLYVKMNAAAARKVMFSSYFYLMIVFLSLYADKAGT
;
A
#
# COMPACT_ATOMS: atom_id res chain seq x y z
N MET A 1 -6.56 20.89 -18.43
CA MET A 1 -5.80 21.51 -17.34
C MET A 1 -4.38 21.78 -17.86
N SER A 2 -3.91 23.01 -17.78
CA SER A 2 -2.53 23.36 -18.16
C SER A 2 -1.54 22.80 -17.14
N GLN A 3 -0.25 22.70 -17.50
CA GLN A 3 0.77 22.25 -16.53
C GLN A 3 0.86 23.18 -15.32
N THR A 4 0.74 24.50 -15.54
CA THR A 4 0.75 25.48 -14.47
C THR A 4 -0.41 25.30 -13.48
N GLU A 5 -1.63 25.08 -13.99
CA GLU A 5 -2.80 24.79 -13.16
C GLU A 5 -2.60 23.53 -12.33
N ALA A 6 -1.99 22.48 -12.90
CA ALA A 6 -1.69 21.24 -12.19
C ALA A 6 -0.69 21.45 -11.04
N TYR A 7 0.37 22.23 -11.27
CA TYR A 7 1.35 22.57 -10.23
C TYR A 7 0.74 23.44 -9.12
N VAL A 8 -0.04 24.44 -9.47
CA VAL A 8 -0.72 25.29 -8.49
C VAL A 8 -1.67 24.47 -7.63
N PHE A 9 -2.48 23.61 -8.26
CA PHE A 9 -3.38 22.73 -7.55
C PHE A 9 -2.64 21.76 -6.60
N PHE A 10 -1.55 21.16 -7.07
CA PHE A 10 -0.72 20.25 -6.26
C PHE A 10 -0.12 20.97 -5.05
N CYS A 11 0.48 22.15 -5.25
CA CYS A 11 1.10 22.93 -4.17
C CYS A 11 0.04 23.42 -3.17
N PHE A 12 -1.10 23.92 -3.64
CA PHE A 12 -2.16 24.41 -2.78
C PHE A 12 -2.80 23.30 -1.95
N SER A 13 -3.21 22.21 -2.60
CA SER A 13 -3.82 21.07 -1.90
C SER A 13 -2.84 20.37 -0.95
N GLY A 14 -1.57 20.27 -1.33
CA GLY A 14 -0.51 19.74 -0.50
C GLY A 14 -0.25 20.60 0.74
N ALA A 15 -0.10 21.92 0.57
CA ALA A 15 0.09 22.85 1.68
C ALA A 15 -1.12 22.85 2.63
N LEU A 16 -2.34 22.80 2.08
CA LEU A 16 -3.55 22.71 2.88
C LEU A 16 -3.60 21.41 3.70
N GLY A 17 -3.33 20.25 3.06
CA GLY A 17 -3.33 18.96 3.74
C GLY A 17 -2.29 18.85 4.85
N VAL A 18 -1.04 19.30 4.59
CA VAL A 18 0.03 19.33 5.59
C VAL A 18 -0.31 20.30 6.72
N GLY A 19 -0.87 21.47 6.38
CA GLY A 19 -1.30 22.46 7.36
C GLY A 19 -2.43 21.95 8.27
N MET A 20 -3.40 21.21 7.70
CA MET A 20 -4.46 20.55 8.47
C MET A 20 -3.91 19.48 9.41
N LEU A 21 -2.96 18.65 8.95
CA LEU A 21 -2.31 17.66 9.81
C LEU A 21 -1.59 18.31 10.97
N TRP A 22 -0.90 19.44 10.74
CA TRP A 22 -0.24 20.18 11.78
C TRP A 22 -1.22 20.82 12.78
N TYR A 23 -2.22 21.48 12.27
CA TYR A 23 -3.17 22.25 13.11
C TYR A 23 -4.08 21.37 13.95
N PHE A 24 -4.65 20.30 13.36
CA PHE A 24 -5.63 19.45 14.03
C PHE A 24 -5.03 18.25 14.78
N PHE A 25 -3.77 17.86 14.46
CA PHE A 25 -3.15 16.70 15.06
C PHE A 25 -1.79 17.04 15.66
N ASN A 26 -0.70 16.82 14.93
CA ASN A 26 0.65 17.11 15.44
C ASN A 26 1.64 17.36 14.30
N TYR A 27 2.81 17.94 14.65
CA TYR A 27 3.86 18.24 13.67
C TYR A 27 4.48 16.98 13.03
N GLN A 28 4.50 15.86 13.73
CA GLN A 28 5.06 14.60 13.23
C GLN A 28 4.22 14.04 12.09
N SER A 29 2.89 14.04 12.22
CA SER A 29 1.94 13.67 11.15
C SER A 29 2.09 14.58 9.94
N ALA A 30 2.27 15.89 10.17
CA ALA A 30 2.50 16.87 9.11
C ALA A 30 3.81 16.62 8.36
N LEU A 31 4.91 16.31 9.07
CA LEU A 31 6.19 15.97 8.46
C LEU A 31 6.13 14.68 7.64
N LEU A 32 5.44 13.65 8.15
CA LEU A 32 5.21 12.41 7.39
C LEU A 32 4.36 12.67 6.15
N GLY A 33 3.33 13.50 6.24
CA GLY A 33 2.50 13.92 5.11
C GLY A 33 3.31 14.68 4.06
N LEU A 34 4.16 15.63 4.48
CA LEU A 34 5.06 16.36 3.59
C LEU A 34 6.07 15.43 2.91
N PHE A 35 6.65 14.49 3.66
CA PHE A 35 7.55 13.47 3.12
C PHE A 35 6.86 12.57 2.09
N SER A 36 5.60 12.17 2.36
CA SER A 36 4.79 11.39 1.41
C SER A 36 4.57 12.15 0.09
N LEU A 37 4.20 13.44 0.17
CA LEU A 37 4.03 14.29 -1.00
C LEU A 37 5.33 14.47 -1.80
N PHE A 38 6.45 14.65 -1.10
CA PHE A 38 7.76 14.75 -1.73
C PHE A 38 8.11 13.47 -2.50
N LEU A 39 8.01 12.31 -1.85
CA LEU A 39 8.29 11.03 -2.50
C LEU A 39 7.41 10.79 -3.72
N TYR A 40 6.11 11.07 -3.59
CA TYR A 40 5.15 10.86 -4.66
C TYR A 40 5.37 11.82 -5.84
N GLY A 41 5.50 13.11 -5.55
CA GLY A 41 5.60 14.14 -6.58
C GLY A 41 6.96 14.17 -7.28
N PHE A 42 8.05 14.08 -6.51
CA PHE A 42 9.39 14.34 -7.03
C PHE A 42 10.19 13.06 -7.35
N ILE A 43 9.86 11.92 -6.74
CA ILE A 43 10.61 10.69 -6.96
C ILE A 43 9.77 9.68 -7.74
N TYR A 44 8.61 9.30 -7.25
CA TYR A 44 7.77 8.29 -7.92
C TYR A 44 7.28 8.75 -9.29
N THR A 45 6.78 9.99 -9.39
CA THR A 45 6.17 10.49 -10.64
C THR A 45 7.14 10.51 -11.84
N PRO A 46 8.39 11.01 -11.72
CA PRO A 46 9.35 10.86 -12.82
C PRO A 46 9.84 9.41 -12.99
N LEU A 47 10.04 8.67 -11.90
CA LEU A 47 10.61 7.33 -11.95
C LEU A 47 9.71 6.31 -12.68
N LYS A 48 8.38 6.47 -12.62
CA LYS A 48 7.44 5.56 -13.29
C LYS A 48 7.54 5.54 -14.82
N THR A 49 8.17 6.54 -15.42
CA THR A 49 8.45 6.59 -16.86
C THR A 49 9.81 5.97 -17.21
N VAL A 50 10.67 5.78 -16.24
CA VAL A 50 12.05 5.32 -16.42
C VAL A 50 12.21 3.83 -16.05
N SER A 51 11.65 3.41 -14.93
CA SER A 51 11.91 2.07 -14.38
C SER A 51 10.74 1.52 -13.57
N SER A 52 10.56 0.20 -13.63
CA SER A 52 9.57 -0.53 -12.83
C SER A 52 9.86 -0.52 -11.31
N ILE A 53 11.06 -0.11 -10.90
CA ILE A 53 11.40 0.11 -9.48
C ILE A 53 10.51 1.21 -8.87
N ALA A 54 9.88 2.03 -9.72
CA ALA A 54 8.86 3.00 -9.32
C ALA A 54 7.75 2.37 -8.48
N VAL A 55 7.36 1.12 -8.75
CA VAL A 55 6.33 0.42 -7.96
C VAL A 55 6.79 0.24 -6.52
N LEU A 56 8.07 -0.11 -6.29
CA LEU A 56 8.64 -0.24 -4.95
C LEU A 56 8.72 1.12 -4.24
N VAL A 57 9.22 2.14 -4.95
CA VAL A 57 9.34 3.50 -4.40
C VAL A 57 7.96 4.09 -4.10
N GLY A 58 6.99 3.93 -5.02
CA GLY A 58 5.61 4.37 -4.85
C GLY A 58 4.87 3.64 -3.72
N GLY A 59 5.35 2.44 -3.35
CA GLY A 59 4.87 1.70 -2.20
C GLY A 59 5.06 2.44 -0.87
N VAL A 60 6.12 3.22 -0.74
CA VAL A 60 6.38 3.98 0.51
C VAL A 60 5.30 5.04 0.74
N PRO A 61 5.05 6.01 -0.17
CA PRO A 61 3.98 6.98 0.04
C PRO A 61 2.59 6.34 0.06
N GLY A 62 2.38 5.18 -0.58
CA GLY A 62 1.13 4.42 -0.53
C GLY A 62 0.85 3.76 0.83
N ALA A 63 1.87 3.48 1.62
CA ALA A 63 1.75 2.89 2.96
C ALA A 63 1.82 3.92 4.10
N LEU A 64 2.41 5.10 3.85
CA LEU A 64 2.53 6.18 4.84
C LEU A 64 1.20 6.62 5.48
N PRO A 65 0.03 6.64 4.80
CA PRO A 65 -1.22 6.99 5.44
C PRO A 65 -1.54 6.17 6.71
N CYS A 66 -1.17 4.91 6.77
CA CYS A 66 -1.34 4.08 7.96
C CYS A 66 -0.47 4.57 9.13
N LEU A 67 0.78 4.92 8.87
CA LEU A 67 1.68 5.49 9.87
C LEU A 67 1.26 6.90 10.28
N ILE A 68 0.83 7.73 9.32
CA ILE A 68 0.35 9.09 9.59
C ILE A 68 -0.88 9.04 10.49
N GLY A 69 -1.86 8.17 10.19
CA GLY A 69 -3.05 7.99 11.02
C GLY A 69 -2.73 7.52 12.43
N TRP A 70 -1.79 6.59 12.58
CA TRP A 70 -1.31 6.14 13.88
C TRP A 70 -0.72 7.29 14.69
N VAL A 71 0.22 8.02 14.09
CA VAL A 71 0.92 9.14 14.76
C VAL A 71 -0.05 10.30 15.04
N ALA A 72 -1.02 10.56 14.17
CA ALA A 72 -2.05 11.57 14.37
C ALA A 72 -2.97 11.26 15.56
N GLY A 73 -3.27 9.98 15.82
CA GLY A 73 -4.11 9.55 16.94
C GLY A 73 -3.49 9.77 18.32
N PHE A 74 -2.19 10.11 18.40
CA PHE A 74 -1.46 10.27 19.64
C PHE A 74 -0.89 11.69 19.76
N SER A 75 -1.73 12.64 20.12
CA SER A 75 -1.38 14.07 20.15
C SER A 75 -0.44 14.51 21.29
N ASP A 76 -0.26 13.71 22.34
CA ASP A 76 0.26 14.19 23.61
C ASP A 76 1.66 13.71 24.00
N GLY A 77 2.52 13.39 23.07
CA GLY A 77 3.96 13.13 23.40
C GLY A 77 4.21 12.04 24.46
N GLY A 78 3.16 11.29 24.83
CA GLY A 78 3.26 10.17 25.76
C GLY A 78 4.19 9.08 25.23
N ASN A 79 4.58 8.13 26.05
CA ASN A 79 5.47 6.97 25.76
C ASN A 79 5.01 6.06 24.61
N ASN A 80 4.36 6.63 23.60
CA ASN A 80 3.77 5.89 22.52
C ASN A 80 4.81 5.52 21.49
N THR A 81 5.11 4.27 21.45
CA THR A 81 6.01 3.72 20.44
C THR A 81 5.30 3.75 19.08
N TRP A 82 5.98 4.24 18.07
CA TRP A 82 5.53 4.16 16.67
C TRP A 82 5.43 2.72 16.14
N ALA A 83 5.68 1.73 17.00
CA ALA A 83 5.72 0.33 16.61
C ALA A 83 4.42 -0.13 15.93
N GLY A 84 3.26 0.23 16.49
CA GLY A 84 1.97 -0.09 15.87
C GLY A 84 1.78 0.56 14.52
N GLY A 85 2.18 1.82 14.37
CA GLY A 85 2.15 2.52 13.09
C GLY A 85 3.03 1.86 12.05
N TRP A 86 4.23 1.42 12.42
CA TRP A 86 5.13 0.69 11.54
C TRP A 86 4.61 -0.70 11.17
N VAL A 87 3.91 -1.37 12.08
CA VAL A 87 3.22 -2.64 11.77
C VAL A 87 2.14 -2.43 10.71
N LEU A 88 1.27 -1.43 10.88
CA LEU A 88 0.23 -1.12 9.90
C LEU A 88 0.83 -0.65 8.57
N PHE A 89 1.90 0.14 8.61
CA PHE A 89 2.67 0.52 7.43
C PHE A 89 3.19 -0.71 6.68
N ALA A 90 3.82 -1.67 7.40
CA ALA A 90 4.37 -2.88 6.79
C ALA A 90 3.28 -3.74 6.14
N MET A 91 2.12 -3.89 6.79
CA MET A 91 0.97 -4.59 6.23
C MET A 91 0.50 -3.94 4.92
N GLN A 92 0.29 -2.63 4.94
CA GLN A 92 -0.12 -1.87 3.76
C GLN A 92 0.95 -1.90 2.67
N PHE A 93 2.23 -1.78 3.05
CA PHE A 93 3.35 -1.78 2.11
C PHE A 93 3.47 -3.11 1.36
N ILE A 94 3.37 -4.24 2.04
CA ILE A 94 3.47 -5.56 1.40
C ILE A 94 2.21 -5.89 0.58
N TRP A 95 1.01 -5.56 1.10
CA TRP A 95 -0.25 -5.83 0.43
C TRP A 95 -0.36 -5.16 -0.95
N GLN A 96 0.13 -3.95 -1.11
CA GLN A 96 -0.08 -3.19 -2.34
C GLN A 96 0.66 -3.77 -3.55
N PHE A 97 1.72 -4.58 -3.38
CA PHE A 97 2.46 -5.14 -4.51
C PHE A 97 1.67 -6.17 -5.32
N PRO A 98 1.05 -7.22 -4.74
CA PRO A 98 0.14 -8.08 -5.48
C PRO A 98 -0.98 -7.30 -6.17
N HIS A 99 -1.52 -6.28 -5.52
CA HIS A 99 -2.55 -5.41 -6.04
C HIS A 99 -2.08 -4.62 -7.29
N PHE A 100 -0.97 -3.90 -7.18
CA PHE A 100 -0.43 -3.08 -8.27
C PHE A 100 0.02 -3.91 -9.47
N TRP A 101 0.66 -5.06 -9.25
CA TRP A 101 1.04 -5.92 -10.36
C TRP A 101 -0.17 -6.54 -11.06
N ALA A 102 -1.23 -6.86 -10.34
CA ALA A 102 -2.47 -7.32 -10.96
C ALA A 102 -3.12 -6.21 -11.82
N ILE A 103 -3.14 -4.96 -11.35
CA ILE A 103 -3.60 -3.81 -12.12
C ILE A 103 -2.70 -3.58 -13.34
N ALA A 104 -1.37 -3.53 -13.14
CA ALA A 104 -0.42 -3.32 -14.22
C ALA A 104 -0.47 -4.44 -15.28
N TRP A 105 -0.81 -5.67 -14.87
CA TRP A 105 -1.08 -6.77 -15.78
C TRP A 105 -2.27 -6.49 -16.69
N LEU A 106 -3.37 -6.03 -16.11
CA LEU A 106 -4.63 -5.79 -16.84
C LEU A 106 -4.55 -4.52 -17.71
N ALA A 107 -3.91 -3.48 -17.22
CA ALA A 107 -3.81 -2.17 -17.86
C ALA A 107 -2.48 -1.97 -18.62
N HIS A 108 -1.74 -3.03 -18.90
CA HIS A 108 -0.39 -2.93 -19.49
C HIS A 108 -0.36 -2.09 -20.77
N GLN A 109 -1.32 -2.30 -21.68
CA GLN A 109 -1.37 -1.56 -22.95
C GLN A 109 -1.58 -0.05 -22.74
N ASP A 110 -2.43 0.33 -21.79
CA ASP A 110 -2.72 1.73 -21.49
C ASP A 110 -1.54 2.41 -20.80
N TYR A 111 -0.88 1.71 -19.89
CA TYR A 111 0.34 2.21 -19.25
C TYR A 111 1.50 2.36 -20.22
N THR A 112 1.68 1.43 -21.14
CA THR A 112 2.71 1.51 -22.18
C THR A 112 2.45 2.69 -23.13
N LYS A 113 1.20 2.93 -23.54
CA LYS A 113 0.83 4.11 -24.34
C LYS A 113 1.11 5.42 -23.60
N ALA A 114 0.94 5.44 -22.29
CA ALA A 114 1.25 6.60 -21.45
C ALA A 114 2.76 6.71 -21.10
N GLY A 115 3.61 5.81 -21.59
CA GLY A 115 5.04 5.79 -21.32
C GLY A 115 5.43 5.29 -19.94
N PHE A 116 4.53 4.60 -19.21
CA PHE A 116 4.80 4.10 -17.85
C PHE A 116 5.38 2.69 -17.87
N LYS A 117 6.42 2.48 -17.07
CA LYS A 117 7.11 1.21 -16.89
C LYS A 117 6.81 0.63 -15.51
N LEU A 118 5.61 0.05 -15.34
CA LEU A 118 5.16 -0.48 -14.05
C LEU A 118 5.37 -1.99 -13.90
N LEU A 119 5.61 -2.70 -15.00
CA LEU A 119 5.99 -4.12 -14.97
C LEU A 119 7.51 -4.28 -15.13
N PRO A 120 8.09 -5.36 -14.57
CA PRO A 120 9.52 -5.65 -14.72
C PRO A 120 9.99 -5.90 -16.15
N SER A 121 9.05 -6.17 -17.06
CA SER A 121 9.32 -6.42 -18.47
C SER A 121 8.54 -5.46 -19.36
N ASP A 122 9.21 -4.81 -20.29
CA ASP A 122 8.61 -3.96 -21.33
C ASP A 122 7.72 -4.77 -22.30
N LYS A 123 7.93 -6.09 -22.38
CA LYS A 123 7.11 -6.99 -23.22
C LYS A 123 5.76 -7.36 -22.59
N GLY A 124 5.45 -6.82 -21.42
CA GLY A 124 4.21 -7.09 -20.68
C GLY A 124 4.35 -8.10 -19.55
N PRO A 125 3.21 -8.65 -19.10
CA PRO A 125 3.18 -9.58 -17.98
C PRO A 125 3.97 -10.86 -18.26
N THR A 126 4.82 -11.24 -17.31
CA THR A 126 5.69 -12.44 -17.40
C THR A 126 5.49 -13.37 -16.20
N LYS A 127 6.05 -14.59 -16.29
CA LYS A 127 6.11 -15.50 -15.12
C LYS A 127 6.85 -14.85 -13.94
N PHE A 128 7.81 -13.98 -14.20
CA PHE A 128 8.51 -13.26 -13.15
C PHE A 128 7.58 -12.30 -12.40
N THR A 129 6.71 -11.57 -13.11
CA THR A 129 5.68 -10.72 -12.47
C THR A 129 4.72 -11.56 -11.61
N ALA A 130 4.27 -12.70 -12.12
CA ALA A 130 3.40 -13.62 -11.36
C ALA A 130 4.12 -14.21 -10.14
N LEU A 131 5.40 -14.57 -10.27
CA LEU A 131 6.22 -15.04 -9.15
C LEU A 131 6.36 -13.98 -8.06
N GLN A 132 6.65 -12.73 -8.43
CA GLN A 132 6.69 -11.62 -7.48
C GLN A 132 5.34 -11.48 -6.73
N THR A 133 4.21 -11.60 -7.44
CA THR A 133 2.88 -11.58 -6.81
C THR A 133 2.74 -12.69 -5.76
N VAL A 134 3.21 -13.91 -6.04
CA VAL A 134 3.22 -15.03 -5.07
C VAL A 134 4.14 -14.73 -3.89
N MET A 135 5.38 -14.26 -4.15
CA MET A 135 6.36 -13.97 -3.09
C MET A 135 5.84 -12.92 -2.09
N TYR A 136 5.27 -11.83 -2.59
CA TYR A 136 4.73 -10.79 -1.71
C TYR A 136 3.45 -11.24 -1.00
N SER A 137 2.60 -12.05 -1.65
CA SER A 137 1.46 -12.67 -0.96
C SER A 137 1.90 -13.65 0.14
N THR A 138 3.03 -14.33 -0.02
CA THR A 138 3.62 -15.17 1.03
C THR A 138 4.14 -14.31 2.20
N LEU A 139 4.79 -13.17 1.90
CA LEU A 139 5.27 -12.24 2.94
C LEU A 139 4.13 -11.59 3.74
N MET A 140 2.92 -11.49 3.17
CA MET A 140 1.75 -11.01 3.92
C MET A 140 1.43 -11.88 5.14
N ILE A 141 1.75 -13.18 5.12
CA ILE A 141 1.43 -14.11 6.22
C ILE A 141 2.17 -13.73 7.51
N PRO A 142 3.52 -13.70 7.56
CA PRO A 142 4.23 -13.32 8.77
C PRO A 142 3.96 -11.85 9.18
N VAL A 143 3.80 -10.93 8.23
CA VAL A 143 3.49 -9.53 8.51
C VAL A 143 2.08 -9.38 9.10
N GLY A 144 1.13 -10.20 8.66
CA GLY A 144 -0.25 -10.21 9.17
C GLY A 144 -0.39 -10.72 10.62
N ILE A 145 0.62 -11.36 11.19
CA ILE A 145 0.63 -11.80 12.59
C ILE A 145 1.14 -10.69 13.53
N LEU A 146 1.88 -9.71 13.00
CA LEU A 146 2.49 -8.65 13.82
C LEU A 146 1.49 -7.86 14.67
N PRO A 147 0.26 -7.51 14.21
CA PRO A 147 -0.70 -6.81 15.06
C PRO A 147 -1.01 -7.54 16.36
N TYR A 148 -1.14 -8.86 16.31
CA TYR A 148 -1.34 -9.69 17.51
C TYR A 148 -0.09 -9.70 18.40
N TYR A 149 1.08 -9.90 17.81
CA TYR A 149 2.35 -9.94 18.53
C TYR A 149 2.69 -8.62 19.24
N TYR A 150 2.33 -7.49 18.64
CA TYR A 150 2.52 -6.15 19.20
C TYR A 150 1.33 -5.68 20.06
N ASN A 151 0.38 -6.56 20.39
CA ASN A 151 -0.83 -6.25 21.18
C ASN A 151 -1.64 -5.07 20.59
N ILE A 152 -1.70 -4.93 19.27
CA ILE A 152 -2.55 -3.96 18.58
C ILE A 152 -3.97 -4.51 18.47
N SER A 153 -4.10 -5.81 18.28
CA SER A 153 -5.38 -6.51 18.14
C SER A 153 -5.34 -7.90 18.76
N GLY A 154 -6.52 -8.50 18.96
CA GLY A 154 -6.67 -9.81 19.58
C GLY A 154 -6.46 -10.99 18.63
N ALA A 155 -6.74 -12.19 19.13
CA ALA A 155 -6.58 -13.44 18.39
C ALA A 155 -7.63 -13.62 17.28
N ALA A 156 -8.82 -13.05 17.42
CA ALA A 156 -9.87 -13.18 16.40
C ALA A 156 -9.45 -12.51 15.09
N SER A 157 -8.96 -11.26 15.13
CA SER A 157 -8.44 -10.57 13.96
C SER A 157 -7.23 -11.29 13.36
N MET A 158 -6.32 -11.82 14.18
CA MET A 158 -5.17 -12.59 13.70
C MET A 158 -5.60 -13.76 12.80
N TRP A 159 -6.58 -14.57 13.24
CA TRP A 159 -7.06 -15.69 12.43
C TRP A 159 -7.78 -15.27 11.16
N ILE A 160 -8.55 -14.17 11.21
CA ILE A 160 -9.19 -13.58 10.02
C ILE A 160 -8.11 -13.14 9.02
N ILE A 161 -7.07 -12.45 9.48
CA ILE A 161 -5.97 -11.97 8.65
C ILE A 161 -5.20 -13.14 8.01
N ILE A 162 -4.92 -14.19 8.77
CA ILE A 162 -4.27 -15.41 8.24
C ILE A 162 -5.14 -16.02 7.14
N GLY A 163 -6.45 -16.15 7.35
CA GLY A 163 -7.37 -16.65 6.34
C GLY A 163 -7.36 -15.79 5.06
N CYS A 164 -7.38 -14.46 5.20
CA CYS A 164 -7.28 -13.53 4.08
C CYS A 164 -5.92 -13.63 3.36
N ASN A 165 -4.81 -13.79 4.08
CA ASN A 165 -3.48 -13.97 3.51
C ASN A 165 -3.36 -15.28 2.72
N LEU A 166 -3.90 -16.38 3.25
CA LEU A 166 -3.94 -17.66 2.54
C LEU A 166 -4.79 -17.58 1.27
N TRP A 167 -5.90 -16.86 1.32
CA TRP A 167 -6.71 -16.60 0.12
C TRP A 167 -5.93 -15.78 -0.91
N MET A 168 -5.25 -14.70 -0.51
CA MET A 168 -4.42 -13.90 -1.41
C MET A 168 -3.28 -14.72 -2.02
N LEU A 169 -2.64 -15.58 -1.24
CA LEU A 169 -1.63 -16.51 -1.73
C LEU A 169 -2.21 -17.47 -2.76
N PHE A 170 -3.38 -18.07 -2.47
CA PHE A 170 -4.05 -19.00 -3.38
C PHE A 170 -4.36 -18.35 -4.74
N VAL A 171 -4.96 -17.15 -4.77
CA VAL A 171 -5.28 -16.48 -6.04
C VAL A 171 -4.01 -16.03 -6.77
N SER A 172 -2.93 -15.71 -6.06
CA SER A 172 -1.63 -15.37 -6.64
C SER A 172 -0.95 -16.59 -7.28
N VAL A 173 -1.01 -17.76 -6.63
CA VAL A 173 -0.54 -19.03 -7.21
C VAL A 173 -1.37 -19.37 -8.45
N MET A 174 -2.69 -19.16 -8.41
CA MET A 174 -3.55 -19.36 -9.59
C MET A 174 -3.15 -18.42 -10.75
N LEU A 175 -2.72 -17.19 -10.46
CA LEU A 175 -2.18 -16.28 -11.48
C LEU A 175 -0.88 -16.84 -12.08
N TYR A 176 0.03 -17.32 -11.23
CA TYR A 176 1.30 -17.92 -11.69
C TYR A 176 1.12 -19.15 -12.58
N VAL A 177 0.10 -19.98 -12.28
CA VAL A 177 -0.19 -21.18 -13.06
C VAL A 177 -0.92 -20.84 -14.37
N LYS A 178 -1.94 -19.98 -14.31
CA LYS A 178 -2.83 -19.72 -15.46
C LYS A 178 -2.32 -18.65 -16.41
N MET A 179 -1.51 -17.72 -15.93
CA MET A 179 -0.89 -16.65 -16.72
C MET A 179 -1.88 -15.88 -17.63
N ASN A 180 -3.08 -15.59 -17.15
CA ASN A 180 -4.12 -14.93 -17.95
C ASN A 180 -4.80 -13.76 -17.20
N ALA A 181 -5.46 -12.89 -17.96
CA ALA A 181 -6.15 -11.71 -17.44
C ALA A 181 -7.26 -12.04 -16.42
N ALA A 182 -7.93 -13.18 -16.58
CA ALA A 182 -8.98 -13.58 -15.64
C ALA A 182 -8.43 -13.89 -14.25
N ALA A 183 -7.25 -14.53 -14.18
CA ALA A 183 -6.55 -14.77 -12.90
C ALA A 183 -6.02 -13.47 -12.30
N ALA A 184 -5.44 -12.56 -13.11
CA ALA A 184 -5.00 -11.24 -12.64
C ALA A 184 -6.18 -10.42 -12.07
N ARG A 185 -7.34 -10.47 -12.73
CA ARG A 185 -8.57 -9.82 -12.24
C ARG A 185 -9.02 -10.38 -10.90
N LYS A 186 -8.89 -11.69 -10.67
CA LYS A 186 -9.19 -12.30 -9.38
C LYS A 186 -8.25 -11.79 -8.28
N VAL A 187 -6.95 -11.70 -8.53
CA VAL A 187 -6.00 -11.11 -7.57
C VAL A 187 -6.39 -9.67 -7.25
N MET A 188 -6.68 -8.86 -8.26
CA MET A 188 -7.07 -7.46 -8.09
C MET A 188 -8.33 -7.32 -7.21
N PHE A 189 -9.42 -8.02 -7.53
CA PHE A 189 -10.65 -7.93 -6.74
C PHE A 189 -10.48 -8.51 -5.33
N SER A 190 -9.77 -9.64 -5.19
CA SER A 190 -9.47 -10.21 -3.87
C SER A 190 -8.70 -9.23 -2.98
N SER A 191 -7.78 -8.44 -3.55
CA SER A 191 -7.01 -7.46 -2.81
C SER A 191 -7.84 -6.28 -2.28
N TYR A 192 -8.91 -5.86 -2.98
CA TYR A 192 -9.84 -4.85 -2.46
C TYR A 192 -10.60 -5.36 -1.23
N PHE A 193 -11.20 -6.55 -1.33
CA PHE A 193 -11.91 -7.16 -0.21
C PHE A 193 -10.97 -7.45 0.97
N TYR A 194 -9.76 -7.92 0.68
CA TYR A 194 -8.73 -8.14 1.68
C TYR A 194 -8.52 -6.92 2.56
N LEU A 195 -8.27 -5.77 1.95
CA LEU A 195 -7.94 -4.56 2.70
C LEU A 195 -9.10 -4.16 3.63
N MET A 196 -10.33 -4.18 3.13
CA MET A 196 -11.51 -3.85 3.92
C MET A 196 -11.69 -4.82 5.10
N ILE A 197 -11.62 -6.14 4.85
CA ILE A 197 -11.81 -7.16 5.89
C ILE A 197 -10.72 -7.03 6.96
N VAL A 198 -9.46 -6.90 6.56
CA VAL A 198 -8.32 -6.82 7.47
C VAL A 198 -8.42 -5.59 8.38
N PHE A 199 -8.61 -4.39 7.83
CA PHE A 199 -8.67 -3.20 8.67
C PHE A 199 -9.93 -3.14 9.55
N LEU A 200 -11.08 -3.62 9.06
CA LEU A 200 -12.28 -3.74 9.89
C LEU A 200 -12.10 -4.77 11.01
N SER A 201 -11.46 -5.90 10.75
CA SER A 201 -11.18 -6.92 11.80
C SER A 201 -10.22 -6.39 12.86
N LEU A 202 -9.16 -5.66 12.46
CA LEU A 202 -8.24 -5.01 13.39
C LEU A 202 -8.96 -3.99 14.28
N TYR A 203 -9.84 -3.19 13.68
CA TYR A 203 -10.61 -2.20 14.43
C TYR A 203 -11.61 -2.84 15.41
N ALA A 204 -12.31 -3.89 14.98
CA ALA A 204 -13.32 -4.58 15.79
C ALA A 204 -12.72 -5.40 16.95
N ASP A 205 -11.49 -5.88 16.78
CA ASP A 205 -10.78 -6.75 17.76
C ASP A 205 -9.56 -6.02 18.36
N LYS A 206 -9.65 -4.69 18.46
CA LYS A 206 -8.51 -3.92 18.97
C LYS A 206 -8.26 -4.24 20.45
N ALA A 207 -7.00 -4.42 20.82
CA ALA A 207 -6.60 -4.70 22.19
C ALA A 207 -6.68 -3.44 23.06
N GLY A 208 -7.18 -3.59 24.27
CA GLY A 208 -6.99 -2.58 25.32
C GLY A 208 -7.95 -1.38 25.32
N THR A 209 -9.22 -1.59 24.93
CA THR A 209 -10.31 -0.63 25.26
C THR A 209 -11.12 -1.11 26.42
#